data_b013edb4a4a8e79c97415d7bcf6b99b1
#
_entry.id   b013edb4a4a8e79c97415d7bcf6b99b1
#
_cell.length_a   1.000
_cell.length_b   1.000
_cell.length_c   1.000
_cell.angle_alpha   90.00
_cell.angle_beta   90.00
_cell.angle_gamma   90.00
#
_symmetry.space_group_name_H-M   'P 1'
#
loop_
_entity.id
_entity.type
_entity.pdbx_description
1 polymer ?
#
loop_
_entity_poly.entity_id
_entity_poly.type
_entity_poly.pdbx_seq_one_letter_code
_entity_poly.pdbx_strand_id
1 'polypeptide(L)'
;MCDDAHVSSANSPADHPGVVEFWVDPVCPWCWVTARWMLDRVQPATGVSVIWQPISLLFKNQPAPDSHYYPPVLATHRMLRVMEHVRSTDGDDATARLYRRLGMRIHHDRILDADPTAVDFGAELTAVGLNAAYAASADDDTLDVVIRERMQKGLDLVGTDVGTPIIALDGPDGSRVGVFGPVITRVPDIEASVELWRAMVTLARTDGFWELKRTRTQRPDFGERPDW
;
A
#
# COMPACT_ATOMS: atom_id res chain seq x y z
N MET A 1 -51.96 8.36 -0.81
CA MET A 1 -51.01 8.30 0.31
C MET A 1 -49.93 7.29 -0.07
N CYS A 2 -48.83 7.77 -0.60
CA CYS A 2 -47.66 6.93 -0.91
C CYS A 2 -46.73 7.11 0.29
N ASP A 3 -46.48 5.99 1.02
CA ASP A 3 -45.52 5.96 2.10
C ASP A 3 -44.10 6.03 1.48
N ASP A 4 -43.44 7.15 1.69
CA ASP A 4 -42.00 7.29 1.49
C ASP A 4 -41.29 6.50 2.58
N ALA A 5 -40.95 5.24 2.28
CA ALA A 5 -40.03 4.47 3.08
C ALA A 5 -38.65 5.11 2.94
N HIS A 6 -38.28 5.99 3.89
CA HIS A 6 -36.91 6.36 4.15
C HIS A 6 -36.12 5.07 4.46
N VAL A 7 -35.42 4.56 3.46
CA VAL A 7 -34.38 3.55 3.67
C VAL A 7 -33.27 4.25 4.44
N SER A 8 -33.31 4.08 5.76
CA SER A 8 -32.19 4.37 6.64
C SER A 8 -30.98 3.61 6.10
N SER A 9 -29.97 4.32 5.63
CA SER A 9 -28.67 3.74 5.27
C SER A 9 -28.02 3.26 6.58
N ALA A 10 -28.45 2.10 7.08
CA ALA A 10 -27.78 1.42 8.16
C ALA A 10 -26.35 1.09 7.66
N ASN A 11 -25.33 1.52 8.41
CA ASN A 11 -23.92 1.19 8.20
C ASN A 11 -23.80 -0.33 7.92
N SER A 12 -23.55 -0.66 6.67
CA SER A 12 -23.31 -2.07 6.29
C SER A 12 -21.98 -2.52 6.89
N PRO A 13 -21.84 -3.77 7.36
CA PRO A 13 -20.53 -4.34 7.71
C PRO A 13 -19.48 -4.22 6.59
N ALA A 14 -19.91 -4.03 5.34
CA ALA A 14 -19.03 -3.70 4.21
C ALA A 14 -18.41 -2.30 4.31
N ASP A 15 -19.07 -1.36 4.98
CA ASP A 15 -18.57 0.01 5.12
C ASP A 15 -17.47 0.12 6.19
N HIS A 16 -17.38 -0.83 7.12
CA HIS A 16 -16.41 -0.84 8.23
C HIS A 16 -15.76 -2.23 8.40
N PRO A 17 -14.85 -2.64 7.51
CA PRO A 17 -14.13 -3.91 7.66
C PRO A 17 -13.12 -3.88 8.82
N GLY A 18 -13.11 -2.83 9.64
CA GLY A 18 -12.19 -2.70 10.78
C GLY A 18 -10.78 -2.30 10.33
N VAL A 19 -9.83 -3.20 10.51
CA VAL A 19 -8.42 -3.00 10.12
C VAL A 19 -8.15 -3.75 8.83
N VAL A 20 -7.61 -3.05 7.84
CA VAL A 20 -7.09 -3.65 6.61
C VAL A 20 -5.57 -3.66 6.62
N GLU A 21 -4.99 -4.69 6.02
CA GLU A 21 -3.56 -4.73 5.74
C GLU A 21 -3.33 -4.44 4.27
N PHE A 22 -2.33 -3.61 3.98
CA PHE A 22 -2.02 -3.20 2.64
C PHE A 22 -0.53 -3.40 2.35
N TRP A 23 -0.18 -4.37 1.50
CA TRP A 23 1.20 -4.66 1.12
C TRP A 23 1.69 -3.71 0.05
N VAL A 24 2.81 -3.07 0.34
CA VAL A 24 3.39 -2.00 -0.47
C VAL A 24 4.88 -2.22 -0.72
N ASP A 25 5.33 -1.87 -1.93
CA ASP A 25 6.70 -1.46 -2.19
C ASP A 25 6.69 0.00 -2.62
N PRO A 26 7.47 0.88 -1.99
CA PRO A 26 7.46 2.30 -2.33
C PRO A 26 7.77 2.61 -3.80
N VAL A 27 8.51 1.74 -4.52
CA VAL A 27 8.80 1.95 -5.95
C VAL A 27 7.61 1.70 -6.86
N CYS A 28 6.61 0.92 -6.42
CA CYS A 28 5.53 0.50 -7.31
C CYS A 28 4.55 1.65 -7.61
N PRO A 29 4.50 2.15 -8.85
CA PRO A 29 3.66 3.30 -9.19
C PRO A 29 2.16 2.99 -9.11
N TRP A 30 1.75 1.76 -9.41
CA TRP A 30 0.36 1.31 -9.27
C TRP A 30 -0.05 1.23 -7.81
N CYS A 31 0.86 0.73 -6.97
CA CYS A 31 0.64 0.68 -5.54
C CYS A 31 0.46 2.08 -4.95
N TRP A 32 1.28 3.06 -5.41
CA TRP A 32 1.15 4.44 -4.95
C TRP A 32 -0.20 5.06 -5.29
N VAL A 33 -0.71 4.89 -6.51
CA VAL A 33 -2.05 5.40 -6.86
C VAL A 33 -3.12 4.78 -5.97
N THR A 34 -3.05 3.46 -5.73
CA THR A 34 -4.02 2.77 -4.86
C THR A 34 -3.86 3.19 -3.40
N ALA A 35 -2.63 3.43 -2.94
CA ALA A 35 -2.37 3.98 -1.61
C ALA A 35 -2.97 5.39 -1.45
N ARG A 36 -2.81 6.26 -2.46
CA ARG A 36 -3.44 7.58 -2.50
C ARG A 36 -4.98 7.49 -2.45
N TRP A 37 -5.56 6.57 -3.22
CA TRP A 37 -7.00 6.31 -3.14
C TRP A 37 -7.42 5.92 -1.72
N MET A 38 -6.68 5.02 -1.07
CA MET A 38 -6.95 4.61 0.31
C MET A 38 -6.84 5.78 1.28
N LEU A 39 -5.72 6.53 1.24
CA LEU A 39 -5.40 7.62 2.16
C LEU A 39 -6.31 8.84 1.98
N ASP A 40 -6.54 9.24 0.72
CA ASP A 40 -7.17 10.52 0.41
C ASP A 40 -8.70 10.41 0.27
N ARG A 41 -9.23 9.19 0.11
CA ARG A 41 -10.66 8.97 -0.16
C ARG A 41 -11.30 7.96 0.78
N VAL A 42 -10.77 6.72 0.81
CA VAL A 42 -11.42 5.62 1.55
C VAL A 42 -11.35 5.85 3.06
N GLN A 43 -10.15 6.06 3.61
CA GLN A 43 -10.00 6.27 5.06
C GLN A 43 -10.83 7.45 5.59
N PRO A 44 -10.81 8.66 4.97
CA PRO A 44 -11.63 9.77 5.44
C PRO A 44 -13.14 9.51 5.36
N ALA A 45 -13.58 8.73 4.36
CA ALA A 45 -15.00 8.47 4.14
C ALA A 45 -15.56 7.33 5.00
N THR A 46 -14.72 6.34 5.36
CA THR A 46 -15.17 5.10 6.01
C THR A 46 -14.63 4.90 7.42
N GLY A 47 -13.57 5.63 7.80
CA GLY A 47 -12.90 5.44 9.08
C GLY A 47 -12.07 4.15 9.18
N VAL A 48 -11.86 3.42 8.06
CA VAL A 48 -11.05 2.20 8.07
C VAL A 48 -9.60 2.49 8.45
N SER A 49 -9.04 1.65 9.32
CA SER A 49 -7.62 1.72 9.68
C SER A 49 -6.78 0.85 8.74
N VAL A 50 -5.59 1.33 8.36
CA VAL A 50 -4.70 0.62 7.42
C VAL A 50 -3.35 0.35 8.09
N ILE A 51 -2.95 -0.92 8.09
CA ILE A 51 -1.60 -1.37 8.44
C ILE A 51 -0.82 -1.59 7.13
N TRP A 52 0.24 -0.83 6.95
CA TRP A 52 1.09 -0.89 5.76
C TRP A 52 2.11 -2.00 5.89
N GLN A 53 1.97 -3.09 5.14
CA GLN A 53 2.86 -4.25 5.17
C GLN A 53 3.90 -4.18 4.05
N PRO A 54 5.12 -4.69 4.25
CA PRO A 54 6.14 -4.71 3.21
C PRO A 54 5.86 -5.83 2.19
N ILE A 55 6.09 -5.51 0.91
CA ILE A 55 6.33 -6.50 -0.14
C ILE A 55 7.51 -6.01 -0.97
N SER A 56 8.67 -6.66 -0.85
CA SER A 56 9.86 -6.24 -1.56
C SER A 56 9.85 -6.71 -3.02
N LEU A 57 9.80 -5.79 -3.96
CA LEU A 57 9.93 -6.12 -5.39
C LEU A 57 11.34 -6.56 -5.76
N LEU A 58 12.36 -6.24 -4.96
CA LEU A 58 13.69 -6.84 -5.08
C LEU A 58 13.62 -8.35 -4.87
N PHE A 59 12.99 -8.79 -3.78
CA PHE A 59 12.84 -10.22 -3.47
C PHE A 59 11.86 -10.94 -4.39
N LYS A 60 10.78 -10.24 -4.75
CA LYS A 60 9.70 -10.81 -5.58
C LYS A 60 10.14 -11.03 -7.02
N ASN A 61 10.79 -10.05 -7.62
CA ASN A 61 11.11 -10.06 -9.05
C ASN A 61 12.54 -10.52 -9.36
N GLN A 62 13.44 -10.46 -8.35
CA GLN A 62 14.85 -10.85 -8.47
C GLN A 62 15.51 -10.30 -9.77
N PRO A 63 15.43 -8.98 -10.02
CA PRO A 63 16.00 -8.42 -11.24
C PRO A 63 17.52 -8.65 -11.27
N ALA A 64 18.05 -8.89 -12.47
CA ALA A 64 19.50 -9.02 -12.64
C ALA A 64 20.20 -7.71 -12.21
N PRO A 65 21.41 -7.79 -11.58
CA PRO A 65 22.11 -6.60 -11.08
C PRO A 65 22.43 -5.54 -12.14
N ASP A 66 22.53 -5.92 -13.39
CA ASP A 66 22.75 -5.05 -14.55
C ASP A 66 21.45 -4.52 -15.17
N SER A 67 20.29 -4.91 -14.65
CA SER A 67 18.99 -4.41 -15.07
C SER A 67 18.78 -2.98 -14.59
N HIS A 68 18.18 -2.13 -15.45
CA HIS A 68 17.77 -0.78 -15.07
C HIS A 68 16.71 -0.76 -13.93
N TYR A 69 16.04 -1.87 -13.65
CA TYR A 69 15.12 -2.02 -12.52
C TYR A 69 15.83 -2.28 -11.20
N TYR A 70 17.07 -2.79 -11.22
CA TYR A 70 17.77 -3.20 -10.00
C TYR A 70 18.03 -2.04 -9.03
N PRO A 71 18.64 -0.89 -9.45
CA PRO A 71 18.94 0.20 -8.52
C PRO A 71 17.70 0.76 -7.79
N PRO A 72 16.58 1.07 -8.46
CA PRO A 72 15.41 1.61 -7.76
C PRO A 72 14.76 0.59 -6.80
N VAL A 73 14.68 -0.71 -7.15
CA VAL A 73 14.10 -1.70 -6.23
C VAL A 73 15.04 -2.02 -5.06
N LEU A 74 16.36 -1.92 -5.24
CA LEU A 74 17.33 -2.02 -4.15
C LEU A 74 17.15 -0.84 -3.18
N ALA A 75 17.03 0.39 -3.70
CA ALA A 75 16.80 1.57 -2.88
C ALA A 75 15.51 1.44 -2.05
N THR A 76 14.40 1.00 -2.66
CA THR A 76 13.14 0.84 -1.92
C THR A 76 13.14 -0.38 -0.99
N HIS A 77 13.91 -1.41 -1.28
CA HIS A 77 14.14 -2.48 -0.31
C HIS A 77 14.83 -1.96 0.96
N ARG A 78 15.83 -1.09 0.82
CA ARG A 78 16.46 -0.41 1.96
C ARG A 78 15.45 0.49 2.70
N MET A 79 14.52 1.15 1.99
CA MET A 79 13.40 1.87 2.62
C MET A 79 12.49 0.95 3.44
N LEU A 80 12.19 -0.25 2.94
CA LEU A 80 11.39 -1.24 3.67
C LEU A 80 12.09 -1.68 4.97
N ARG A 81 13.42 -1.85 4.98
CA ARG A 81 14.17 -2.10 6.22
C ARG A 81 13.99 -0.96 7.24
N VAL A 82 14.12 0.29 6.79
CA VAL A 82 13.88 1.46 7.67
C VAL A 82 12.44 1.47 8.18
N MET A 83 11.46 1.17 7.32
CA MET A 83 10.05 1.09 7.71
C MET A 83 9.80 0.00 8.76
N GLU A 84 10.44 -1.17 8.66
CA GLU A 84 10.31 -2.24 9.66
C GLU A 84 10.98 -1.87 10.98
N HIS A 85 12.13 -1.19 10.94
CA HIS A 85 12.74 -0.64 12.15
C HIS A 85 11.84 0.38 12.85
N VAL A 86 11.27 1.33 12.08
CA VAL A 86 10.30 2.31 12.60
C VAL A 86 9.08 1.60 13.20
N ARG A 87 8.53 0.59 12.50
CA ARG A 87 7.41 -0.20 13.00
C ARG A 87 7.68 -0.82 14.36
N SER A 88 8.84 -1.45 14.50
CA SER A 88 9.22 -2.15 15.73
C SER A 88 9.46 -1.21 16.92
N THR A 89 9.80 0.05 16.64
CA THR A 89 10.18 1.05 17.65
C THR A 89 9.05 2.03 17.96
N ASP A 90 8.40 2.58 16.90
CA ASP A 90 7.43 3.68 17.00
C ASP A 90 6.02 3.29 16.52
N GLY A 91 5.84 2.04 16.03
CA GLY A 91 4.54 1.47 15.67
C GLY A 91 4.04 1.79 14.26
N ASP A 92 2.82 1.32 13.99
CA ASP A 92 2.22 1.36 12.64
C ASP A 92 1.91 2.78 12.16
N ASP A 93 1.50 3.70 13.04
CA ASP A 93 1.21 5.09 12.69
C ASP A 93 2.47 5.82 12.21
N ALA A 94 3.62 5.57 12.85
CA ALA A 94 4.90 6.11 12.43
C ALA A 94 5.32 5.55 11.06
N THR A 95 5.12 4.24 10.86
CA THR A 95 5.37 3.56 9.59
C THR A 95 4.49 4.14 8.47
N ALA A 96 3.21 4.40 8.76
CA ALA A 96 2.29 5.02 7.81
C ALA A 96 2.76 6.42 7.37
N ARG A 97 3.20 7.27 8.34
CA ARG A 97 3.75 8.60 8.02
C ARG A 97 4.99 8.50 7.13
N LEU A 98 5.89 7.58 7.45
CA LEU A 98 7.11 7.38 6.66
C LEU A 98 6.78 6.88 5.24
N TYR A 99 5.89 5.89 5.10
CA TYR A 99 5.47 5.39 3.78
C TYR A 99 4.86 6.50 2.91
N ARG A 100 3.96 7.31 3.48
CA ARG A 100 3.37 8.47 2.78
C ARG A 100 4.44 9.43 2.27
N ARG A 101 5.42 9.75 3.12
CA ARG A 101 6.55 10.60 2.76
C ARG A 101 7.37 10.01 1.62
N LEU A 102 7.77 8.75 1.73
CA LEU A 102 8.60 8.07 0.73
C LEU A 102 7.87 7.96 -0.62
N GLY A 103 6.59 7.58 -0.63
CA GLY A 103 5.80 7.51 -1.84
C GLY A 103 5.68 8.86 -2.55
N MET A 104 5.44 9.94 -1.81
CA MET A 104 5.41 11.30 -2.35
C MET A 104 6.77 11.69 -2.95
N ARG A 105 7.86 11.44 -2.23
CA ARG A 105 9.21 11.76 -2.70
C ARG A 105 9.59 10.99 -3.95
N ILE A 106 9.21 9.72 -4.04
CA ILE A 106 9.52 8.87 -5.21
C ILE A 106 8.69 9.30 -6.41
N HIS A 107 7.36 9.40 -6.26
CA HIS A 107 6.46 9.48 -7.40
C HIS A 107 6.16 10.92 -7.86
N HIS A 108 6.28 11.91 -6.98
CA HIS A 108 6.09 13.32 -7.33
C HIS A 108 7.41 14.08 -7.41
N ASP A 109 8.32 13.88 -6.42
CA ASP A 109 9.60 14.59 -6.38
C ASP A 109 10.71 13.84 -7.14
N ARG A 110 10.47 12.59 -7.58
CA ARG A 110 11.31 11.78 -8.46
C ARG A 110 12.72 11.54 -7.91
N ILE A 111 12.85 11.33 -6.61
CA ILE A 111 14.17 11.21 -5.94
C ILE A 111 14.99 9.99 -6.38
N LEU A 112 14.38 9.01 -7.04
CA LEU A 112 15.08 7.83 -7.56
C LEU A 112 15.54 7.99 -9.02
N ASP A 113 15.19 9.08 -9.71
CA ASP A 113 15.48 9.22 -11.14
C ASP A 113 16.95 9.55 -11.42
N ALA A 114 17.59 10.35 -10.56
CA ALA A 114 18.97 10.78 -10.77
C ALA A 114 19.97 9.75 -10.23
N ASP A 115 19.83 9.38 -8.96
CA ASP A 115 20.66 8.38 -8.28
C ASP A 115 19.87 7.71 -7.16
N PRO A 116 19.32 6.52 -7.39
CA PRO A 116 18.61 5.76 -6.36
C PRO A 116 19.44 5.45 -5.11
N THR A 117 20.77 5.47 -5.21
CA THR A 117 21.66 5.16 -4.08
C THR A 117 21.89 6.34 -3.15
N ALA A 118 21.60 7.57 -3.61
CA ALA A 118 21.85 8.82 -2.90
C ALA A 118 20.68 9.27 -2.00
N VAL A 119 19.70 8.40 -1.71
CA VAL A 119 18.57 8.75 -0.84
C VAL A 119 19.05 9.02 0.60
N ASP A 120 18.81 10.22 1.09
CA ASP A 120 19.09 10.59 2.49
C ASP A 120 17.93 10.14 3.39
N PHE A 121 18.01 8.92 3.90
CA PHE A 121 17.01 8.36 4.81
C PHE A 121 16.87 9.18 6.11
N GLY A 122 17.95 9.79 6.60
CA GLY A 122 17.91 10.61 7.80
C GLY A 122 17.06 11.87 7.61
N ALA A 123 17.20 12.53 6.46
CA ALA A 123 16.37 13.68 6.09
C ALA A 123 14.89 13.30 5.94
N GLU A 124 14.59 12.16 5.29
CA GLU A 124 13.21 11.71 5.12
C GLU A 124 12.53 11.33 6.45
N LEU A 125 13.27 10.69 7.37
CA LEU A 125 12.81 10.40 8.74
C LEU A 125 12.54 11.68 9.53
N THR A 126 13.49 12.61 9.52
CA THR A 126 13.35 13.90 10.23
C THR A 126 12.13 14.68 9.75
N ALA A 127 11.88 14.67 8.43
CA ALA A 127 10.74 15.36 7.82
C ALA A 127 9.36 14.88 8.32
N VAL A 128 9.29 13.68 8.89
CA VAL A 128 8.04 13.12 9.46
C VAL A 128 8.10 12.98 10.99
N GLY A 129 9.08 13.65 11.62
CA GLY A 129 9.22 13.69 13.08
C GLY A 129 9.76 12.40 13.69
N LEU A 130 10.53 11.61 12.92
CA LEU A 130 11.19 10.40 13.39
C LEU A 130 12.70 10.61 13.62
N ASN A 131 13.31 9.72 14.39
CA ASN A 131 14.73 9.80 14.69
C ASN A 131 15.58 9.50 13.44
N ALA A 132 16.39 10.46 13.02
CA ALA A 132 17.30 10.31 11.87
C ALA A 132 18.28 9.13 12.01
N ALA A 133 18.63 8.72 13.22
CA ALA A 133 19.52 7.59 13.47
C ALA A 133 18.96 6.24 12.98
N TYR A 134 17.64 6.13 12.78
CA TYR A 134 17.02 4.94 12.21
C TYR A 134 17.44 4.68 10.75
N ALA A 135 18.01 5.68 10.08
CA ALA A 135 18.60 5.55 8.75
C ALA A 135 19.64 4.42 8.65
N ALA A 136 20.36 4.12 9.74
CA ALA A 136 21.34 3.04 9.76
C ALA A 136 20.71 1.66 9.49
N SER A 137 19.42 1.48 9.80
CA SER A 137 18.71 0.21 9.53
C SER A 137 18.51 -0.09 8.04
N ALA A 138 18.75 0.88 7.16
CA ALA A 138 18.72 0.65 5.72
C ALA A 138 19.72 -0.44 5.26
N ASP A 139 20.83 -0.56 5.98
CA ASP A 139 21.90 -1.53 5.70
C ASP A 139 21.91 -2.74 6.65
N ASP A 140 20.89 -2.86 7.50
CA ASP A 140 20.70 -4.00 8.40
C ASP A 140 19.92 -5.12 7.69
N ASP A 141 20.64 -6.11 7.15
CA ASP A 141 20.04 -7.24 6.44
C ASP A 141 19.33 -8.26 7.35
N THR A 142 19.48 -8.16 8.66
CA THR A 142 18.72 -9.00 9.61
C THR A 142 17.23 -8.71 9.53
N LEU A 143 16.84 -7.50 9.11
CA LEU A 143 15.45 -7.10 8.89
C LEU A 143 14.82 -7.79 7.66
N ASP A 144 15.62 -8.38 6.80
CA ASP A 144 15.09 -9.12 5.62
C ASP A 144 14.26 -10.34 6.02
N VAL A 145 14.53 -10.91 7.19
CA VAL A 145 13.74 -12.04 7.72
C VAL A 145 12.30 -11.61 7.93
N VAL A 146 12.07 -10.53 8.67
CA VAL A 146 10.71 -10.04 8.95
C VAL A 146 10.01 -9.52 7.69
N ILE A 147 10.76 -8.90 6.76
CA ILE A 147 10.22 -8.45 5.46
C ILE A 147 9.70 -9.65 4.67
N ARG A 148 10.48 -10.75 4.59
CA ARG A 148 10.06 -11.98 3.89
C ARG A 148 8.85 -12.63 4.54
N GLU A 149 8.82 -12.74 5.87
CA GLU A 149 7.69 -13.30 6.60
C GLU A 149 6.40 -12.51 6.36
N ARG A 150 6.46 -11.17 6.44
CA ARG A 150 5.30 -10.31 6.19
C ARG A 150 4.86 -10.35 4.73
N MET A 151 5.82 -10.30 3.80
CA MET A 151 5.55 -10.45 2.37
C MET A 151 4.85 -11.78 2.06
N GLN A 152 5.33 -12.91 2.65
CA GLN A 152 4.75 -14.22 2.43
C GLN A 152 3.29 -14.29 2.90
N LYS A 153 2.95 -13.67 4.04
CA LYS A 153 1.56 -13.59 4.51
C LYS A 153 0.62 -12.95 3.48
N GLY A 154 1.07 -11.91 2.79
CA GLY A 154 0.28 -11.30 1.71
C GLY A 154 0.15 -12.22 0.49
N LEU A 155 1.26 -12.84 0.08
CA LEU A 155 1.27 -13.75 -1.07
C LEU A 155 0.47 -15.03 -0.83
N ASP A 156 0.41 -15.53 0.40
CA ASP A 156 -0.41 -16.70 0.75
C ASP A 156 -1.91 -16.44 0.54
N LEU A 157 -2.35 -15.18 0.59
CA LEU A 157 -3.75 -14.82 0.36
C LEU A 157 -4.13 -14.72 -1.13
N VAL A 158 -3.18 -14.38 -2.01
CA VAL A 158 -3.49 -14.01 -3.41
C VAL A 158 -2.69 -14.80 -4.45
N GLY A 159 -1.76 -15.64 -4.01
CA GLY A 159 -0.87 -16.40 -4.89
C GLY A 159 0.47 -15.68 -5.13
N THR A 160 1.43 -16.44 -5.67
CA THR A 160 2.81 -15.98 -5.89
C THR A 160 3.06 -15.41 -7.28
N ASP A 161 2.07 -15.41 -8.16
CA ASP A 161 2.14 -14.90 -9.54
C ASP A 161 1.79 -13.41 -9.66
N VAL A 162 1.39 -12.79 -8.55
CA VAL A 162 1.10 -11.35 -8.45
C VAL A 162 2.18 -10.61 -7.66
N GLY A 163 2.18 -9.27 -7.73
CA GLY A 163 3.04 -8.40 -6.94
C GLY A 163 2.23 -7.55 -5.97
N THR A 164 2.34 -6.22 -6.08
CA THR A 164 1.63 -5.24 -5.25
C THR A 164 0.82 -4.29 -6.15
N PRO A 165 -0.30 -3.71 -5.67
CA PRO A 165 -0.85 -3.73 -4.30
C PRO A 165 -1.56 -5.05 -3.93
N ILE A 166 -1.52 -5.43 -2.64
CA ILE A 166 -2.38 -6.45 -2.06
C ILE A 166 -3.13 -5.80 -0.90
N ILE A 167 -4.43 -6.04 -0.79
CA ILE A 167 -5.25 -5.57 0.34
C ILE A 167 -5.94 -6.77 0.97
N ALA A 168 -5.82 -6.91 2.29
CA ALA A 168 -6.51 -7.93 3.05
C ALA A 168 -7.41 -7.33 4.13
N LEU A 169 -8.52 -8.00 4.39
CA LEU A 169 -9.53 -7.61 5.36
C LEU A 169 -10.17 -8.87 5.98
N ASP A 170 -11.00 -8.69 7.00
CA ASP A 170 -11.69 -9.81 7.61
C ASP A 170 -12.83 -10.30 6.71
N GLY A 171 -12.80 -11.59 6.43
CA GLY A 171 -13.86 -12.32 5.76
C GLY A 171 -15.12 -12.48 6.62
N PRO A 172 -16.21 -13.06 6.07
CA PRO A 172 -17.47 -13.23 6.79
C PRO A 172 -17.38 -14.15 8.02
N ASP A 173 -16.44 -15.08 8.02
CA ASP A 173 -16.18 -16.06 9.08
C ASP A 173 -15.06 -15.62 10.04
N GLY A 174 -14.54 -14.40 9.87
CA GLY A 174 -13.41 -13.87 10.63
C GLY A 174 -12.03 -14.33 10.14
N SER A 175 -11.95 -15.14 9.08
CA SER A 175 -10.68 -15.43 8.40
C SER A 175 -10.17 -14.20 7.67
N ARG A 176 -8.86 -14.13 7.41
CA ARG A 176 -8.30 -13.09 6.53
C ARG A 176 -8.53 -13.46 5.06
N VAL A 177 -9.13 -12.56 4.32
CA VAL A 177 -9.28 -12.65 2.85
C VAL A 177 -8.51 -11.52 2.20
N GLY A 178 -7.89 -11.80 1.05
CA GLY A 178 -7.07 -10.83 0.34
C GLY A 178 -7.39 -10.78 -1.14
N VAL A 179 -7.13 -9.63 -1.74
CA VAL A 179 -7.20 -9.41 -3.19
C VAL A 179 -5.94 -8.72 -3.68
N PHE A 180 -5.48 -9.10 -4.86
CA PHE A 180 -4.49 -8.31 -5.60
C PHE A 180 -5.21 -7.12 -6.24
N GLY A 181 -4.84 -5.92 -5.85
CA GLY A 181 -5.49 -4.69 -6.32
C GLY A 181 -6.29 -3.97 -5.23
N PRO A 182 -7.18 -3.02 -5.65
CA PRO A 182 -7.46 -2.66 -7.04
C PRO A 182 -6.26 -1.97 -7.70
N VAL A 183 -5.99 -2.31 -8.96
CA VAL A 183 -4.98 -1.62 -9.77
C VAL A 183 -5.69 -0.54 -10.56
N ILE A 184 -5.55 0.71 -10.15
CA ILE A 184 -6.23 1.87 -10.73
C ILE A 184 -5.24 2.85 -11.35
N THR A 185 -5.65 3.52 -12.43
CA THR A 185 -4.80 4.47 -13.16
C THR A 185 -4.65 5.79 -12.41
N ARG A 186 -5.71 6.26 -11.78
CA ARG A 186 -5.78 7.53 -11.04
C ARG A 186 -6.72 7.39 -9.85
N VAL A 187 -6.59 8.29 -8.88
CA VAL A 187 -7.52 8.38 -7.75
C VAL A 187 -8.86 8.90 -8.26
N PRO A 188 -9.96 8.14 -8.11
CA PRO A 188 -11.30 8.61 -8.50
C PRO A 188 -11.79 9.74 -7.59
N ASP A 189 -12.89 10.41 -7.95
CA ASP A 189 -13.60 11.28 -7.03
C ASP A 189 -14.11 10.52 -5.80
N ILE A 190 -14.66 11.26 -4.82
CA ILE A 190 -15.03 10.65 -3.53
C ILE A 190 -16.16 9.63 -3.67
N GLU A 191 -17.17 9.89 -4.51
CA GLU A 191 -18.32 9.01 -4.70
C GLU A 191 -17.88 7.69 -5.36
N ALA A 192 -17.22 7.77 -6.51
CA ALA A 192 -16.68 6.60 -7.21
C ALA A 192 -15.63 5.84 -6.36
N SER A 193 -14.89 6.53 -5.51
CA SER A 193 -13.94 5.92 -4.60
C SER A 193 -14.61 5.05 -3.54
N VAL A 194 -15.70 5.54 -2.94
CA VAL A 194 -16.48 4.78 -1.94
C VAL A 194 -17.20 3.60 -2.59
N GLU A 195 -17.76 3.79 -3.78
CA GLU A 195 -18.37 2.69 -4.54
C GLU A 195 -17.34 1.60 -4.88
N LEU A 196 -16.17 1.98 -5.38
CA LEU A 196 -15.08 1.05 -5.67
C LEU A 196 -14.64 0.27 -4.42
N TRP A 197 -14.56 0.97 -3.27
CA TRP A 197 -14.24 0.35 -1.99
C TRP A 197 -15.27 -0.71 -1.60
N ARG A 198 -16.56 -0.37 -1.64
CA ARG A 198 -17.65 -1.29 -1.32
C ARG A 198 -17.66 -2.51 -2.25
N ALA A 199 -17.47 -2.26 -3.55
CA ALA A 199 -17.37 -3.35 -4.54
C ALA A 199 -16.19 -4.28 -4.25
N MET A 200 -15.01 -3.74 -3.93
CA MET A 200 -13.83 -4.53 -3.58
C MET A 200 -14.07 -5.38 -2.32
N VAL A 201 -14.63 -4.78 -1.26
CA VAL A 201 -14.95 -5.49 -0.02
C VAL A 201 -15.96 -6.63 -0.29
N THR A 202 -16.99 -6.36 -1.09
CA THR A 202 -17.99 -7.37 -1.48
C THR A 202 -17.33 -8.52 -2.23
N LEU A 203 -16.51 -8.22 -3.25
CA LEU A 203 -15.81 -9.23 -4.04
C LEU A 203 -14.87 -10.07 -3.16
N ALA A 204 -14.06 -9.43 -2.32
CA ALA A 204 -13.12 -10.11 -1.43
C ALA A 204 -13.81 -11.07 -0.44
N ARG A 205 -15.05 -10.75 -0.03
CA ARG A 205 -15.86 -11.56 0.90
C ARG A 205 -16.78 -12.57 0.22
N THR A 206 -16.85 -12.55 -1.11
CA THR A 206 -17.72 -13.49 -1.86
C THR A 206 -17.02 -14.83 -2.00
N ASP A 207 -17.62 -15.87 -1.43
CA ASP A 207 -17.12 -17.24 -1.58
C ASP A 207 -17.08 -17.66 -3.05
N GLY A 208 -15.97 -18.33 -3.43
CA GLY A 208 -15.76 -18.77 -4.81
C GLY A 208 -15.39 -17.67 -5.81
N PHE A 209 -15.20 -16.41 -5.37
CA PHE A 209 -14.67 -15.35 -6.22
C PHE A 209 -13.13 -15.34 -6.14
N TRP A 210 -12.45 -15.45 -7.28
CA TRP A 210 -10.99 -15.53 -7.35
C TRP A 210 -10.34 -14.35 -8.05
N GLU A 211 -10.81 -13.95 -9.24
CA GLU A 211 -10.11 -12.95 -10.04
C GLU A 211 -11.07 -12.10 -10.90
N LEU A 212 -10.75 -10.81 -11.01
CA LEU A 212 -11.32 -9.88 -11.98
C LEU A 212 -10.20 -9.03 -12.58
N LYS A 213 -9.97 -9.17 -13.88
CA LYS A 213 -8.85 -8.51 -14.57
C LYS A 213 -9.26 -7.83 -15.86
N ARG A 214 -8.63 -6.67 -16.16
CA ARG A 214 -8.74 -5.94 -17.44
C ARG A 214 -7.34 -5.66 -17.98
N THR A 215 -7.24 -5.53 -19.31
CA THR A 215 -6.03 -5.02 -19.96
C THR A 215 -5.78 -3.57 -19.56
N ARG A 216 -4.56 -3.27 -19.10
CA ARG A 216 -4.13 -1.90 -18.78
C ARG A 216 -3.70 -1.19 -20.06
N THR A 217 -4.38 -0.09 -20.41
CA THR A 217 -4.11 0.72 -21.61
C THR A 217 -3.53 2.09 -21.28
N GLN A 218 -3.43 2.43 -19.99
CA GLN A 218 -2.93 3.71 -19.51
C GLN A 218 -1.83 3.48 -18.47
N ARG A 219 -0.92 4.44 -18.34
CA ARG A 219 0.08 4.48 -17.27
C ARG A 219 -0.52 5.07 -15.99
N PRO A 220 0.10 4.84 -14.81
CA PRO A 220 -0.29 5.50 -13.57
C PRO A 220 -0.25 7.01 -13.71
N ASP A 221 -1.29 7.68 -13.23
CA ASP A 221 -1.45 9.12 -13.13
C ASP A 221 -1.53 9.48 -11.66
N PHE A 222 -0.48 10.14 -11.15
CA PHE A 222 -0.38 10.49 -9.73
C PHE A 222 -1.19 11.73 -9.36
N GLY A 223 -1.70 12.47 -10.35
CA GLY A 223 -2.37 13.75 -10.11
C GLY A 223 -1.44 14.80 -9.50
N GLU A 224 -2.04 15.75 -8.80
CA GLU A 224 -1.28 16.76 -8.08
C GLU A 224 -0.50 16.17 -6.90
N ARG A 225 0.64 16.81 -6.58
CA ARG A 225 1.42 16.47 -5.39
C ARG A 225 0.60 16.78 -4.14
N PRO A 226 0.41 15.84 -3.21
CA PRO A 226 -0.34 16.11 -1.99
C PRO A 226 0.40 17.06 -1.05
N ASP A 227 -0.36 17.82 -0.27
CA ASP A 227 0.15 18.82 0.69
C ASP A 227 0.45 18.26 2.09
N TRP A 228 0.20 16.98 2.33
CA TRP A 228 0.41 16.32 3.62
C TRP A 228 1.73 15.62 3.78
#